data_e78894f7f329b0a83c40ef8f5244ed57
#
_entry.id   e78894f7f329b0a83c40ef8f5244ed57
#
_cell.length_a   1.000
_cell.length_b   1.000
_cell.length_c   1.000
_cell.angle_alpha   90.00
_cell.angle_beta   90.00
_cell.angle_gamma   90.00
#
_symmetry.space_group_name_H-M   'P 1'
#
loop_
_entity.id
_entity.type
_entity.pdbx_description
1 polymer ?
#
loop_
_entity_poly.entity_id
_entity_poly.type
_entity_poly.pdbx_seq_one_letter_code
_entity_poly.pdbx_strand_id
1 'polypeptide(L)'
;MAILTIDIGGTAVKYAVYEDDELHRKSSFKTPETWEQMTAQLLSLKEEFSKDFPLQGVAISSPGAVDSENGIVKGLSAVPYIHHFKILEALESLLGLPVSIENDANCAALAELTFGVAKDVKDALFFIIGSGVGGAVVLDRQLRKGPDLFAGEFGLMRLTSKDTLSETVSPVQVAKRYAQKHGLGESFSGKDLFDLAEQGDVSANAAVNQFYDDLARGIFNTLVVLNPELVAIGGAVSAGKNLREALTQRIQQIQKETGASDLSFKLEICHFRSDANLLGAVSKFMSTFPNL
;
A
#
# COMPACT_ATOMS: atom_id res chain seq x y z
N MET A 1 6.53 -24.63 -4.45
CA MET A 1 6.63 -24.07 -3.06
C MET A 1 5.27 -23.51 -2.71
N ALA A 2 4.61 -24.07 -1.67
CA ALA A 2 3.32 -23.56 -1.22
C ALA A 2 3.50 -22.65 0.01
N ILE A 3 3.00 -21.40 -0.06
CA ILE A 3 3.07 -20.39 0.99
C ILE A 3 1.66 -19.94 1.35
N LEU A 4 1.26 -20.03 2.61
CA LEU A 4 0.05 -19.39 3.09
C LEU A 4 0.30 -17.88 3.20
N THR A 5 -0.36 -17.08 2.39
CA THR A 5 -0.22 -15.62 2.41
C THR A 5 -1.45 -14.96 3.04
N ILE A 6 -1.21 -13.96 3.90
CA ILE A 6 -2.22 -13.32 4.74
C ILE A 6 -2.02 -11.79 4.69
N ASP A 7 -3.10 -11.06 4.48
CA ASP A 7 -3.12 -9.58 4.52
C ASP A 7 -4.05 -9.14 5.67
N ILE A 8 -3.45 -8.68 6.75
CA ILE A 8 -4.16 -8.21 7.96
C ILE A 8 -4.62 -6.77 7.71
N GLY A 9 -5.90 -6.59 7.44
CA GLY A 9 -6.51 -5.25 7.33
C GLY A 9 -7.36 -4.91 8.53
N GLY A 10 -7.69 -3.63 8.70
CA GLY A 10 -8.51 -3.15 9.83
C GLY A 10 -9.97 -3.64 9.81
N THR A 11 -10.51 -3.98 8.65
CA THR A 11 -11.90 -4.46 8.49
C THR A 11 -11.97 -5.94 8.19
N ALA A 12 -11.05 -6.45 7.40
CA ALA A 12 -10.99 -7.85 7.00
C ALA A 12 -9.55 -8.33 6.87
N VAL A 13 -9.34 -9.60 7.17
CA VAL A 13 -8.12 -10.34 6.90
C VAL A 13 -8.34 -11.14 5.63
N LYS A 14 -7.53 -10.85 4.60
CA LYS A 14 -7.54 -11.62 3.35
C LYS A 14 -6.48 -12.71 3.41
N TYR A 15 -6.70 -13.79 2.69
CA TYR A 15 -5.74 -14.89 2.63
C TYR A 15 -5.83 -15.66 1.30
N ALA A 16 -4.74 -16.36 0.99
CA ALA A 16 -4.64 -17.28 -0.14
C ALA A 16 -3.50 -18.26 0.11
N VAL A 17 -3.38 -19.28 -0.72
CA VAL A 17 -2.13 -20.03 -0.87
C VAL A 17 -1.47 -19.62 -2.18
N TYR A 18 -0.20 -19.28 -2.13
CA TYR A 18 0.64 -19.06 -3.30
C TYR A 18 1.36 -20.36 -3.63
N GLU A 19 1.13 -20.89 -4.80
CA GLU A 19 1.79 -22.07 -5.35
C GLU A 19 1.82 -21.94 -6.90
N ASP A 20 2.90 -22.40 -7.54
CA ASP A 20 3.08 -22.39 -9.01
C ASP A 20 2.82 -21.01 -9.65
N ASP A 21 3.33 -19.95 -9.02
CA ASP A 21 3.20 -18.55 -9.45
C ASP A 21 1.77 -17.98 -9.43
N GLU A 22 0.83 -18.66 -8.77
CA GLU A 22 -0.57 -18.25 -8.67
C GLU A 22 -1.08 -18.20 -7.22
N LEU A 23 -2.11 -17.37 -7.01
CA LEU A 23 -2.86 -17.31 -5.75
C LEU A 23 -4.10 -18.20 -5.84
N HIS A 24 -4.12 -19.26 -5.05
CA HIS A 24 -5.20 -20.23 -4.97
C HIS A 24 -6.09 -19.97 -3.75
N ARG A 25 -7.38 -20.31 -3.87
CA ARG A 25 -8.37 -20.31 -2.78
C ARG A 25 -8.43 -18.97 -2.03
N LYS A 26 -8.37 -17.86 -2.76
CA LYS A 26 -8.49 -16.51 -2.19
C LYS A 26 -9.81 -16.34 -1.45
N SER A 27 -9.75 -15.87 -0.20
CA SER A 27 -10.91 -15.57 0.61
C SER A 27 -10.58 -14.54 1.69
N SER A 28 -11.52 -14.25 2.57
CA SER A 28 -11.33 -13.33 3.70
C SER A 28 -12.28 -13.65 4.85
N PHE A 29 -11.92 -13.16 6.04
CA PHE A 29 -12.81 -13.13 7.20
C PHE A 29 -12.74 -11.72 7.84
N LYS A 30 -13.76 -11.38 8.64
CA LYS A 30 -13.80 -10.13 9.40
C LYS A 30 -12.61 -10.08 10.37
N THR A 31 -11.91 -8.96 10.43
CA THR A 31 -10.80 -8.79 11.38
C THR A 31 -11.28 -9.04 12.81
N PRO A 32 -10.66 -9.97 13.54
CA PRO A 32 -11.01 -10.28 14.92
C PRO A 32 -10.75 -9.09 15.85
N GLU A 33 -11.44 -9.06 16.98
CA GLU A 33 -11.33 -7.97 17.95
C GLU A 33 -10.17 -8.16 18.93
N THR A 34 -9.65 -9.40 19.07
CA THR A 34 -8.56 -9.74 19.98
C THR A 34 -7.47 -10.59 19.34
N TRP A 35 -6.29 -10.59 19.94
CA TRP A 35 -5.16 -11.41 19.52
C TRP A 35 -5.48 -12.91 19.58
N GLU A 36 -6.16 -13.35 20.62
CA GLU A 36 -6.53 -14.76 20.80
C GLU A 36 -7.47 -15.25 19.69
N GLN A 37 -8.43 -14.42 19.29
CA GLN A 37 -9.32 -14.73 18.16
C GLN A 37 -8.55 -14.74 16.83
N MET A 38 -7.61 -13.80 16.64
CA MET A 38 -6.76 -13.75 15.45
C MET A 38 -5.93 -15.03 15.34
N THR A 39 -5.23 -15.40 16.40
CA THR A 39 -4.37 -16.59 16.41
C THR A 39 -5.15 -17.88 16.20
N ALA A 40 -6.35 -17.99 16.76
CA ALA A 40 -7.24 -19.14 16.51
C ALA A 40 -7.65 -19.25 15.03
N GLN A 41 -7.97 -18.12 14.37
CA GLN A 41 -8.29 -18.11 12.94
C GLN A 41 -7.07 -18.48 12.08
N LEU A 42 -5.88 -17.92 12.38
CA LEU A 42 -4.66 -18.23 11.65
C LEU A 42 -4.26 -19.71 11.76
N LEU A 43 -4.38 -20.28 12.96
CA LEU A 43 -4.11 -21.71 13.18
C LEU A 43 -5.09 -22.59 12.40
N SER A 44 -6.39 -22.25 12.44
CA SER A 44 -7.43 -22.97 11.70
C SER A 44 -7.17 -22.93 10.18
N LEU A 45 -6.78 -21.77 9.63
CA LEU A 45 -6.42 -21.65 8.23
C LEU A 45 -5.22 -22.53 7.87
N LYS A 46 -4.16 -22.48 8.70
CA LYS A 46 -2.96 -23.31 8.47
C LYS A 46 -3.32 -24.80 8.48
N GLU A 47 -4.14 -25.26 9.42
CA GLU A 47 -4.58 -26.66 9.50
C GLU A 47 -5.46 -27.06 8.32
N GLU A 48 -6.36 -26.17 7.89
CA GLU A 48 -7.21 -26.40 6.71
C GLU A 48 -6.38 -26.55 5.45
N PHE A 49 -5.52 -25.57 5.16
CA PHE A 49 -4.73 -25.55 3.93
C PHE A 49 -3.63 -26.61 3.90
N SER A 50 -3.08 -27.01 5.05
CA SER A 50 -2.08 -28.09 5.13
C SER A 50 -2.63 -29.47 4.70
N LYS A 51 -3.95 -29.63 4.55
CA LYS A 51 -4.55 -30.87 4.04
C LYS A 51 -4.37 -31.04 2.54
N ASP A 52 -4.34 -29.91 1.82
CA ASP A 52 -4.34 -29.90 0.36
C ASP A 52 -3.00 -29.38 -0.22
N PHE A 53 -2.24 -28.60 0.57
CA PHE A 53 -1.00 -27.97 0.14
C PHE A 53 0.16 -28.31 1.10
N PRO A 54 1.34 -28.66 0.58
CA PRO A 54 2.54 -28.89 1.39
C PRO A 54 3.14 -27.53 1.83
N LEU A 55 2.48 -26.83 2.77
CA LEU A 55 2.87 -25.50 3.22
C LEU A 55 4.30 -25.48 3.77
N GLN A 56 5.15 -24.60 3.20
CA GLN A 56 6.54 -24.40 3.61
C GLN A 56 6.72 -23.17 4.48
N GLY A 57 5.73 -22.28 4.54
CA GLY A 57 5.78 -21.09 5.36
C GLY A 57 4.52 -20.24 5.30
N VAL A 58 4.56 -19.15 6.06
CA VAL A 58 3.48 -18.16 6.13
C VAL A 58 4.03 -16.76 5.88
N ALA A 59 3.43 -16.05 4.93
CA ALA A 59 3.80 -14.70 4.55
C ALA A 59 2.71 -13.71 4.98
N ILE A 60 3.06 -12.66 5.73
CA ILE A 60 2.09 -11.74 6.33
C ILE A 60 2.34 -10.30 5.87
N SER A 61 1.31 -9.69 5.31
CA SER A 61 1.14 -8.24 5.17
C SER A 61 0.41 -7.70 6.40
N SER A 62 0.93 -6.64 7.00
CA SER A 62 0.42 -6.09 8.26
C SER A 62 0.35 -4.57 8.22
N PRO A 63 -0.67 -3.95 8.81
CA PRO A 63 -0.69 -2.51 9.00
C PRO A 63 0.29 -2.09 10.10
N GLY A 64 0.74 -0.83 10.07
CA GLY A 64 1.67 -0.25 11.04
C GLY A 64 3.13 -0.28 10.61
N ALA A 65 4.02 0.25 11.43
CA ALA A 65 5.46 0.32 11.16
C ALA A 65 6.12 -1.02 11.49
N VAL A 66 6.31 -1.86 10.46
CA VAL A 66 6.81 -3.24 10.63
C VAL A 66 8.33 -3.27 10.65
N ASP A 67 8.89 -3.60 11.81
CA ASP A 67 10.29 -3.96 12.00
C ASP A 67 10.46 -5.47 11.72
N SER A 68 10.62 -5.80 10.44
CA SER A 68 10.68 -7.20 10.00
C SER A 68 11.92 -7.94 10.51
N GLU A 69 13.00 -7.23 10.83
CA GLU A 69 14.25 -7.81 11.36
C GLU A 69 14.07 -8.22 12.83
N ASN A 70 13.41 -7.37 13.62
CA ASN A 70 13.17 -7.62 15.03
C ASN A 70 11.82 -8.32 15.30
N GLY A 71 11.00 -8.51 14.26
CA GLY A 71 9.71 -9.18 14.37
C GLY A 71 8.67 -8.42 15.19
N ILE A 72 8.66 -7.08 15.13
CA ILE A 72 7.79 -6.22 15.93
C ILE A 72 7.02 -5.26 15.02
N VAL A 73 5.73 -5.09 15.28
CA VAL A 73 4.94 -4.01 14.67
C VAL A 73 4.93 -2.82 15.62
N LYS A 74 5.44 -1.68 15.17
CA LYS A 74 5.51 -0.40 15.92
C LYS A 74 4.42 0.56 15.43
N GLY A 75 4.29 1.69 16.12
CA GLY A 75 3.32 2.74 15.78
C GLY A 75 1.88 2.37 16.18
N LEU A 76 0.92 2.84 15.41
CA LEU A 76 -0.51 2.62 15.60
C LEU A 76 -1.15 2.13 14.30
N SER A 77 -2.17 1.29 14.40
CA SER A 77 -2.99 0.89 13.27
C SER A 77 -4.43 0.59 13.70
N ALA A 78 -5.26 0.23 12.74
CA ALA A 78 -6.63 -0.22 12.99
C ALA A 78 -6.71 -1.58 13.71
N VAL A 79 -5.58 -2.26 13.95
CA VAL A 79 -5.50 -3.55 14.66
C VAL A 79 -4.55 -3.41 15.85
N PRO A 80 -4.99 -2.80 16.96
CA PRO A 80 -4.10 -2.37 18.04
C PRO A 80 -3.40 -3.51 18.80
N TYR A 81 -3.95 -4.70 18.81
CA TYR A 81 -3.43 -5.85 19.56
C TYR A 81 -2.24 -6.55 18.90
N ILE A 82 -1.80 -6.14 17.68
CA ILE A 82 -0.62 -6.70 17.03
C ILE A 82 0.66 -5.91 17.32
N HIS A 83 0.59 -4.81 18.08
CA HIS A 83 1.69 -3.87 18.28
C HIS A 83 2.54 -4.16 19.52
N HIS A 84 3.81 -3.73 19.46
CA HIS A 84 4.74 -3.61 20.60
C HIS A 84 5.12 -4.91 21.31
N PHE A 85 5.09 -6.04 20.61
CA PHE A 85 5.61 -7.33 21.11
C PHE A 85 6.28 -8.11 19.97
N LYS A 86 6.93 -9.22 20.29
CA LYS A 86 7.62 -10.11 19.36
C LYS A 86 6.61 -10.96 18.57
N ILE A 87 5.84 -10.32 17.70
CA ILE A 87 4.74 -10.95 16.95
C ILE A 87 5.25 -12.07 16.03
N LEU A 88 6.42 -11.91 15.42
CA LEU A 88 7.00 -12.91 14.53
C LEU A 88 7.30 -14.21 15.29
N GLU A 89 7.99 -14.14 16.43
CA GLU A 89 8.28 -15.28 17.28
C GLU A 89 7.01 -15.98 17.77
N ALA A 90 5.98 -15.19 18.14
CA ALA A 90 4.69 -15.73 18.58
C ALA A 90 3.98 -16.50 17.45
N LEU A 91 4.02 -15.97 16.23
CA LEU A 91 3.40 -16.62 15.06
C LEU A 91 4.16 -17.86 14.61
N GLU A 92 5.48 -17.82 14.58
CA GLU A 92 6.31 -19.00 14.27
C GLU A 92 6.07 -20.14 15.27
N SER A 93 6.04 -19.81 16.58
CA SER A 93 5.71 -20.79 17.64
C SER A 93 4.31 -21.37 17.49
N LEU A 94 3.33 -20.54 17.15
CA LEU A 94 1.93 -20.96 16.97
C LEU A 94 1.74 -21.86 15.76
N LEU A 95 2.31 -21.43 14.61
CA LEU A 95 2.05 -22.08 13.33
C LEU A 95 3.01 -23.24 13.03
N GLY A 96 4.14 -23.30 13.72
CA GLY A 96 5.16 -24.33 13.52
C GLY A 96 5.78 -24.30 12.12
N LEU A 97 5.80 -23.13 11.48
CA LEU A 97 6.32 -22.86 10.14
C LEU A 97 7.15 -21.57 10.15
N PRO A 98 8.12 -21.40 9.25
CA PRO A 98 8.76 -20.11 9.01
C PRO A 98 7.72 -19.04 8.68
N VAL A 99 7.85 -17.85 9.29
CA VAL A 99 6.95 -16.72 9.06
C VAL A 99 7.74 -15.49 8.62
N SER A 100 7.24 -14.77 7.64
CA SER A 100 7.69 -13.42 7.32
C SER A 100 6.58 -12.40 7.52
N ILE A 101 6.95 -11.18 7.90
CA ILE A 101 6.00 -10.08 8.08
C ILE A 101 6.57 -8.79 7.47
N GLU A 102 5.73 -8.04 6.75
CA GLU A 102 6.09 -6.73 6.20
C GLU A 102 4.87 -5.78 6.22
N ASN A 103 5.14 -4.48 6.16
CA ASN A 103 4.10 -3.46 6.08
C ASN A 103 3.29 -3.58 4.78
N ASP A 104 2.01 -3.23 4.81
CA ASP A 104 1.07 -3.35 3.69
C ASP A 104 1.47 -2.54 2.46
N ALA A 105 1.89 -1.27 2.61
CA ALA A 105 2.36 -0.47 1.48
C ALA A 105 3.71 -1.00 0.93
N ASN A 106 4.59 -1.48 1.79
CA ASN A 106 5.82 -2.15 1.38
C ASN A 106 5.52 -3.47 0.65
N CYS A 107 4.55 -4.25 1.10
CA CYS A 107 4.09 -5.44 0.38
C CYS A 107 3.57 -5.07 -1.01
N ALA A 108 2.73 -4.04 -1.14
CA ALA A 108 2.27 -3.60 -2.45
C ALA A 108 3.44 -3.23 -3.38
N ALA A 109 4.47 -2.58 -2.87
CA ALA A 109 5.68 -2.26 -3.62
C ALA A 109 6.50 -3.51 -4.00
N LEU A 110 6.66 -4.47 -3.08
CA LEU A 110 7.38 -5.72 -3.35
C LEU A 110 6.69 -6.58 -4.41
N ALA A 111 5.35 -6.61 -4.44
CA ALA A 111 4.60 -7.28 -5.50
C ALA A 111 4.96 -6.70 -6.88
N GLU A 112 4.94 -5.39 -7.00
CA GLU A 112 5.24 -4.69 -8.25
C GLU A 112 6.73 -4.79 -8.63
N LEU A 113 7.63 -4.83 -7.65
CA LEU A 113 9.07 -5.01 -7.85
C LEU A 113 9.41 -6.41 -8.33
N THR A 114 8.68 -7.41 -7.88
CA THR A 114 8.97 -8.82 -8.20
C THR A 114 8.21 -9.29 -9.43
N PHE A 115 6.93 -8.99 -9.52
CA PHE A 115 6.02 -9.56 -10.51
C PHE A 115 5.38 -8.52 -11.45
N GLY A 116 5.50 -7.22 -11.14
CA GLY A 116 4.71 -6.17 -11.78
C GLY A 116 5.50 -5.11 -12.54
N VAL A 117 5.01 -3.87 -12.48
CA VAL A 117 5.48 -2.73 -13.29
C VAL A 117 6.91 -2.29 -12.98
N ALA A 118 7.45 -2.67 -11.83
CA ALA A 118 8.79 -2.28 -11.36
C ALA A 118 9.84 -3.42 -11.50
N LYS A 119 9.51 -4.54 -12.15
CA LYS A 119 10.40 -5.71 -12.24
C LYS A 119 11.77 -5.42 -12.89
N ASP A 120 11.82 -4.47 -13.81
CA ASP A 120 12.99 -4.17 -14.63
C ASP A 120 13.72 -2.87 -14.22
N VAL A 121 13.31 -2.23 -13.08
CA VAL A 121 13.93 -0.99 -12.58
C VAL A 121 14.66 -1.25 -11.25
N LYS A 122 15.63 -0.39 -10.93
CA LYS A 122 16.39 -0.45 -9.67
C LYS A 122 15.76 0.44 -8.62
N ASP A 123 15.41 1.67 -9.00
CA ASP A 123 14.94 2.70 -8.09
C ASP A 123 13.49 3.06 -8.42
N ALA A 124 12.62 2.88 -7.45
CA ALA A 124 11.19 3.15 -7.63
C ALA A 124 10.56 3.76 -6.37
N LEU A 125 9.56 4.62 -6.57
CA LEU A 125 8.68 5.12 -5.50
C LEU A 125 7.27 4.62 -5.72
N PHE A 126 6.62 4.24 -4.64
CA PHE A 126 5.25 3.74 -4.67
C PHE A 126 4.36 4.65 -3.83
N PHE A 127 3.30 5.18 -4.42
CA PHE A 127 2.24 5.92 -3.73
C PHE A 127 1.00 5.04 -3.68
N ILE A 128 0.65 4.56 -2.51
CA ILE A 128 -0.51 3.68 -2.28
C ILE A 128 -1.63 4.51 -1.66
N ILE A 129 -2.61 4.88 -2.49
CA ILE A 129 -3.60 5.89 -2.15
C ILE A 129 -4.99 5.24 -1.99
N GLY A 130 -5.51 5.30 -0.77
CA GLY A 130 -6.81 4.77 -0.39
C GLY A 130 -7.51 5.67 0.63
N SER A 131 -7.78 5.16 1.83
CA SER A 131 -8.31 5.96 2.96
C SER A 131 -7.30 6.99 3.49
N GLY A 132 -6.02 6.76 3.24
CA GLY A 132 -4.88 7.64 3.42
C GLY A 132 -3.90 7.48 2.28
N VAL A 133 -2.68 7.99 2.47
CA VAL A 133 -1.55 7.79 1.55
C VAL A 133 -0.45 7.06 2.30
N GLY A 134 -0.22 5.82 1.93
CA GLY A 134 0.99 5.09 2.25
C GLY A 134 1.98 5.15 1.09
N GLY A 135 3.15 4.57 1.27
CA GLY A 135 4.10 4.44 0.19
C GLY A 135 5.31 3.60 0.55
N ALA A 136 6.15 3.40 -0.42
CA ALA A 136 7.42 2.70 -0.26
C ALA A 136 8.51 3.35 -1.11
N VAL A 137 9.72 3.28 -0.62
CA VAL A 137 10.94 3.68 -1.31
C VAL A 137 11.73 2.41 -1.61
N VAL A 138 12.06 2.21 -2.88
CA VAL A 138 12.95 1.14 -3.34
C VAL A 138 14.18 1.77 -3.96
N LEU A 139 15.36 1.41 -3.47
CA LEU A 139 16.66 1.81 -4.00
C LEU A 139 17.52 0.57 -4.19
N ASP A 140 18.16 0.44 -5.36
CA ASP A 140 18.91 -0.74 -5.74
C ASP A 140 18.10 -2.05 -5.58
N ARG A 141 16.83 -2.03 -5.92
CA ARG A 141 15.86 -3.14 -5.77
C ARG A 141 15.59 -3.57 -4.33
N GLN A 142 15.90 -2.75 -3.35
CA GLN A 142 15.69 -3.03 -1.94
C GLN A 142 14.77 -1.99 -1.30
N LEU A 143 13.87 -2.43 -0.45
CA LEU A 143 13.06 -1.52 0.37
C LEU A 143 13.95 -0.70 1.28
N ARG A 144 13.77 0.61 1.24
CA ARG A 144 14.41 1.55 2.14
C ARG A 144 13.40 2.00 3.19
N LYS A 145 13.52 1.44 4.41
CA LYS A 145 12.60 1.74 5.52
C LYS A 145 13.11 2.84 6.45
N GLY A 146 14.41 3.06 6.47
CA GLY A 146 15.06 3.98 7.40
C GLY A 146 15.16 3.40 8.82
N PRO A 147 15.91 4.04 9.72
CA PRO A 147 16.14 3.54 11.08
C PRO A 147 14.85 3.53 11.94
N ASP A 148 13.94 4.45 11.68
CA ASP A 148 12.68 4.60 12.41
C ASP A 148 11.47 4.07 11.63
N LEU A 149 11.68 3.43 10.46
CA LEU A 149 10.66 2.85 9.58
C LEU A 149 9.73 3.88 8.92
N PHE A 150 10.15 5.14 8.79
CA PHE A 150 9.35 6.23 8.22
C PHE A 150 9.63 6.52 6.74
N ALA A 151 10.63 5.88 6.12
CA ALA A 151 10.86 6.07 4.69
C ALA A 151 9.68 5.50 3.89
N GLY A 152 9.10 6.32 3.02
CA GLY A 152 7.88 5.98 2.29
C GLY A 152 6.59 6.48 2.93
N GLU A 153 6.61 7.03 4.13
CA GLU A 153 5.45 7.64 4.79
C GLU A 153 5.05 8.97 4.11
N PHE A 154 4.84 8.93 2.78
CA PHE A 154 4.55 10.11 1.97
C PHE A 154 3.28 10.83 2.39
N GLY A 155 2.33 10.11 2.98
CA GLY A 155 1.11 10.70 3.51
C GLY A 155 1.33 11.75 4.59
N LEU A 156 2.47 11.70 5.30
CA LEU A 156 2.84 12.66 6.33
C LEU A 156 3.49 13.94 5.78
N MET A 157 3.88 13.96 4.50
CA MET A 157 4.44 15.16 3.87
C MET A 157 3.44 16.31 3.95
N ARG A 158 3.94 17.50 4.28
CA ARG A 158 3.14 18.73 4.34
C ARG A 158 3.45 19.60 3.14
N LEU A 159 2.46 19.79 2.27
CA LEU A 159 2.58 20.68 1.10
C LEU A 159 2.28 22.13 1.48
N THR A 160 1.55 22.34 2.57
CA THR A 160 1.18 23.63 3.13
C THR A 160 1.47 23.65 4.63
N SER A 161 1.24 24.79 5.28
CA SER A 161 1.39 24.90 6.73
C SER A 161 0.34 24.15 7.55
N LYS A 162 -0.74 23.66 6.92
CA LYS A 162 -1.89 23.09 7.63
C LYS A 162 -2.11 21.61 7.37
N ASP A 163 -2.13 21.19 6.09
CA ASP A 163 -2.59 19.85 5.71
C ASP A 163 -1.43 18.94 5.32
N THR A 164 -1.56 17.66 5.65
CA THR A 164 -0.70 16.59 5.17
C THR A 164 -1.13 16.13 3.77
N LEU A 165 -0.25 15.42 3.05
CA LEU A 165 -0.58 14.85 1.76
C LEU A 165 -1.76 13.88 1.86
N SER A 166 -1.83 13.04 2.91
CA SER A 166 -2.98 12.15 3.15
C SER A 166 -4.31 12.91 3.21
N GLU A 167 -4.32 14.09 3.83
CA GLU A 167 -5.55 14.89 3.95
C GLU A 167 -5.97 15.53 2.63
N THR A 168 -5.01 15.83 1.74
CA THR A 168 -5.31 16.53 0.48
C THR A 168 -5.51 15.60 -0.71
N VAL A 169 -4.96 14.37 -0.68
CA VAL A 169 -5.00 13.44 -1.82
C VAL A 169 -5.59 12.06 -1.50
N SER A 170 -6.15 11.83 -0.30
CA SER A 170 -7.01 10.67 -0.09
C SER A 170 -8.40 10.95 -0.66
N PRO A 171 -8.94 10.14 -1.59
CA PRO A 171 -10.30 10.32 -2.10
C PRO A 171 -11.35 10.37 -0.99
N VAL A 172 -11.14 9.60 0.09
CA VAL A 172 -12.03 9.57 1.26
C VAL A 172 -12.02 10.91 1.99
N GLN A 173 -10.83 11.47 2.26
CA GLN A 173 -10.69 12.73 2.98
C GLN A 173 -11.18 13.92 2.16
N VAL A 174 -10.89 13.94 0.86
CA VAL A 174 -11.35 14.99 -0.06
C VAL A 174 -12.86 14.96 -0.19
N ALA A 175 -13.48 13.79 -0.35
CA ALA A 175 -14.94 13.65 -0.40
C ALA A 175 -15.60 14.07 0.91
N LYS A 176 -15.03 13.69 2.06
CA LYS A 176 -15.52 14.11 3.38
C LYS A 176 -15.53 15.64 3.53
N ARG A 177 -14.45 16.31 3.14
CA ARG A 177 -14.36 17.77 3.16
C ARG A 177 -15.35 18.43 2.20
N TYR A 178 -15.49 17.86 1.00
CA TYR A 178 -16.45 18.32 0.02
C TYR A 178 -17.87 18.19 0.54
N ALA A 179 -18.25 17.02 1.08
CA ALA A 179 -19.56 16.77 1.65
C ALA A 179 -19.89 17.73 2.80
N GLN A 180 -18.98 17.96 3.72
CA GLN A 180 -19.15 18.93 4.82
C GLN A 180 -19.40 20.35 4.31
N LYS A 181 -18.64 20.79 3.30
CA LYS A 181 -18.78 22.12 2.71
C LYS A 181 -20.12 22.32 1.99
N HIS A 182 -20.67 21.26 1.40
CA HIS A 182 -21.89 21.31 0.58
C HIS A 182 -23.13 20.75 1.28
N GLY A 183 -23.04 20.39 2.58
CA GLY A 183 -24.16 19.87 3.37
C GLY A 183 -24.64 18.49 2.90
N LEU A 184 -23.74 17.68 2.32
CA LEU A 184 -24.04 16.31 1.89
C LEU A 184 -23.89 15.32 3.06
N GLY A 185 -24.57 14.17 2.97
CA GLY A 185 -24.52 13.14 4.01
C GLY A 185 -23.17 12.43 4.13
N GLU A 186 -22.96 11.75 5.26
CA GLU A 186 -21.70 11.02 5.55
C GLU A 186 -21.42 9.85 4.59
N SER A 187 -22.44 9.38 3.87
CA SER A 187 -22.30 8.33 2.85
C SER A 187 -21.67 8.81 1.54
N PHE A 188 -21.47 10.13 1.36
CA PHE A 188 -20.85 10.68 0.15
C PHE A 188 -19.39 10.24 0.06
N SER A 189 -19.07 9.50 -0.97
CA SER A 189 -17.78 8.83 -1.15
C SER A 189 -16.84 9.55 -2.13
N GLY A 190 -15.58 9.12 -2.16
CA GLY A 190 -14.62 9.56 -3.20
C GLY A 190 -15.14 9.28 -4.61
N LYS A 191 -15.77 8.12 -4.83
CA LYS A 191 -16.38 7.80 -6.12
C LYS A 191 -17.45 8.80 -6.51
N ASP A 192 -18.36 9.14 -5.58
CA ASP A 192 -19.44 10.10 -5.85
C ASP A 192 -18.87 11.49 -6.23
N LEU A 193 -17.79 11.91 -5.58
CA LEU A 193 -17.12 13.17 -5.91
C LEU A 193 -16.55 13.17 -7.34
N PHE A 194 -15.85 12.10 -7.72
CA PHE A 194 -15.27 11.98 -9.06
C PHE A 194 -16.36 11.85 -10.13
N ASP A 195 -17.40 11.06 -9.88
CA ASP A 195 -18.57 10.94 -10.78
C ASP A 195 -19.28 12.30 -10.98
N LEU A 196 -19.44 13.08 -9.91
CA LEU A 196 -20.04 14.42 -9.97
C LEU A 196 -19.19 15.40 -10.79
N ALA A 197 -17.87 15.31 -10.65
CA ALA A 197 -16.94 16.09 -11.47
C ALA A 197 -17.03 15.69 -12.96
N GLU A 198 -17.09 14.39 -13.28
CA GLU A 198 -17.29 13.91 -14.66
C GLU A 198 -18.60 14.38 -15.28
N GLN A 199 -19.65 14.58 -14.47
CA GLN A 199 -20.94 15.15 -14.89
C GLN A 199 -20.89 16.67 -15.11
N GLY A 200 -19.77 17.32 -14.84
CA GLY A 200 -19.56 18.74 -15.12
C GLY A 200 -19.88 19.69 -13.95
N ASP A 201 -20.09 19.18 -12.72
CA ASP A 201 -20.24 20.05 -11.56
C ASP A 201 -18.97 20.87 -11.33
N VAL A 202 -19.10 22.18 -11.28
CA VAL A 202 -17.98 23.14 -11.22
C VAL A 202 -17.21 22.99 -9.89
N SER A 203 -17.92 22.81 -8.78
CA SER A 203 -17.31 22.71 -7.45
C SER A 203 -16.59 21.36 -7.27
N ALA A 204 -17.19 20.28 -7.77
CA ALA A 204 -16.56 18.95 -7.75
C ALA A 204 -15.33 18.91 -8.66
N ASN A 205 -15.40 19.50 -9.86
CA ASN A 205 -14.25 19.65 -10.74
C ASN A 205 -13.10 20.43 -10.08
N ALA A 206 -13.41 21.52 -9.37
CA ALA A 206 -12.39 22.27 -8.64
C ALA A 206 -11.71 21.42 -7.54
N ALA A 207 -12.49 20.63 -6.80
CA ALA A 207 -11.96 19.74 -5.75
C ALA A 207 -11.10 18.60 -6.32
N VAL A 208 -11.52 17.99 -7.44
CA VAL A 208 -10.78 16.94 -8.12
C VAL A 208 -9.49 17.49 -8.77
N ASN A 209 -9.53 18.68 -9.36
CA ASN A 209 -8.32 19.33 -9.88
C ASN A 209 -7.32 19.64 -8.77
N GLN A 210 -7.77 20.15 -7.62
CA GLN A 210 -6.90 20.39 -6.46
C GLN A 210 -6.27 19.09 -5.95
N PHE A 211 -7.03 17.98 -5.90
CA PHE A 211 -6.52 16.65 -5.59
C PHE A 211 -5.36 16.26 -6.52
N TYR A 212 -5.53 16.41 -7.83
CA TYR A 212 -4.47 16.08 -8.80
C TYR A 212 -3.26 17.01 -8.68
N ASP A 213 -3.47 18.31 -8.45
CA ASP A 213 -2.40 19.29 -8.32
C ASP A 213 -1.55 19.02 -7.05
N ASP A 214 -2.21 18.68 -5.93
CA ASP A 214 -1.52 18.35 -4.68
C ASP A 214 -0.75 17.02 -4.80
N LEU A 215 -1.33 16.01 -5.44
CA LEU A 215 -0.66 14.74 -5.68
C LEU A 215 0.55 14.93 -6.62
N ALA A 216 0.41 15.66 -7.70
CA ALA A 216 1.50 15.95 -8.63
C ALA A 216 2.64 16.71 -7.93
N ARG A 217 2.32 17.66 -7.06
CA ARG A 217 3.30 18.40 -6.26
C ARG A 217 4.01 17.49 -5.25
N GLY A 218 3.26 16.62 -4.57
CA GLY A 218 3.84 15.61 -3.66
C GLY A 218 4.80 14.67 -4.39
N ILE A 219 4.41 14.15 -5.55
CA ILE A 219 5.26 13.30 -6.39
C ILE A 219 6.50 14.07 -6.86
N PHE A 220 6.33 15.28 -7.39
CA PHE A 220 7.45 16.10 -7.87
C PHE A 220 8.49 16.36 -6.77
N ASN A 221 8.06 16.65 -5.54
CA ASN A 221 8.96 16.85 -4.41
C ASN A 221 9.79 15.59 -4.12
N THR A 222 9.21 14.39 -4.27
CA THR A 222 9.97 13.16 -4.09
C THR A 222 10.88 12.84 -5.29
N LEU A 223 10.47 13.20 -6.50
CA LEU A 223 11.30 13.06 -7.70
C LEU A 223 12.61 13.84 -7.56
N VAL A 224 12.56 15.10 -7.11
CA VAL A 224 13.77 15.92 -6.98
C VAL A 224 14.67 15.51 -5.81
N VAL A 225 14.13 14.76 -4.83
CA VAL A 225 14.90 14.27 -3.67
C VAL A 225 15.59 12.94 -3.96
N LEU A 226 14.90 12.02 -4.65
CA LEU A 226 15.33 10.63 -4.81
C LEU A 226 15.70 10.26 -6.24
N ASN A 227 15.24 11.02 -7.24
CA ASN A 227 15.48 10.82 -8.67
C ASN A 227 15.32 9.35 -9.12
N PRO A 228 14.18 8.70 -8.86
CA PRO A 228 13.94 7.30 -9.21
C PRO A 228 13.69 7.13 -10.71
N GLU A 229 13.88 5.92 -11.23
CA GLU A 229 13.50 5.54 -12.60
C GLU A 229 11.97 5.48 -12.77
N LEU A 230 11.25 5.09 -11.70
CA LEU A 230 9.82 4.83 -11.75
C LEU A 230 9.10 5.41 -10.52
N VAL A 231 7.94 6.02 -10.77
CA VAL A 231 6.90 6.25 -9.77
C VAL A 231 5.70 5.39 -10.11
N ALA A 232 5.24 4.59 -9.18
CA ALA A 232 4.05 3.74 -9.34
C ALA A 232 2.93 4.18 -8.39
N ILE A 233 1.71 4.28 -8.93
CA ILE A 233 0.51 4.68 -8.18
C ILE A 233 -0.37 3.45 -7.97
N GLY A 234 -0.63 3.11 -6.71
CA GLY A 234 -1.50 2.01 -6.30
C GLY A 234 -2.65 2.45 -5.40
N GLY A 235 -3.38 1.49 -4.88
CA GLY A 235 -4.54 1.70 -4.02
C GLY A 235 -5.82 2.05 -4.79
N ALA A 236 -6.85 2.46 -4.07
CA ALA A 236 -8.19 2.69 -4.64
C ALA A 236 -8.20 3.73 -5.78
N VAL A 237 -7.34 4.75 -5.69
CA VAL A 237 -7.25 5.82 -6.70
C VAL A 237 -6.81 5.30 -8.07
N SER A 238 -6.09 4.19 -8.12
CA SER A 238 -5.56 3.59 -9.36
C SER A 238 -6.65 3.10 -10.33
N ALA A 239 -7.89 2.99 -9.86
CA ALA A 239 -9.05 2.68 -10.71
C ALA A 239 -9.55 3.90 -11.53
N GLY A 240 -9.06 5.12 -11.22
CA GLY A 240 -9.45 6.35 -11.92
C GLY A 240 -9.02 6.36 -13.37
N LYS A 241 -9.96 6.74 -14.26
CA LYS A 241 -9.67 6.93 -15.68
C LYS A 241 -8.69 8.10 -15.86
N ASN A 242 -7.75 7.96 -16.78
CA ASN A 242 -6.78 9.00 -17.15
C ASN A 242 -5.88 9.52 -16.00
N LEU A 243 -5.80 8.78 -14.86
CA LEU A 243 -4.98 9.19 -13.71
C LEU A 243 -3.51 9.43 -14.11
N ARG A 244 -2.92 8.50 -14.84
CA ARG A 244 -1.53 8.57 -15.27
C ARG A 244 -1.27 9.80 -16.14
N GLU A 245 -2.11 10.02 -17.13
CA GLU A 245 -2.01 11.13 -18.08
C GLU A 245 -2.18 12.48 -17.35
N ALA A 246 -3.18 12.58 -16.49
CA ALA A 246 -3.49 13.78 -15.71
C ALA A 246 -2.34 14.18 -14.77
N LEU A 247 -1.72 13.20 -14.11
CA LEU A 247 -0.56 13.43 -13.24
C LEU A 247 0.69 13.76 -14.05
N THR A 248 0.96 13.02 -15.13
CA THR A 248 2.13 13.27 -15.99
C THR A 248 2.13 14.71 -16.51
N GLN A 249 1.00 15.18 -17.02
CA GLN A 249 0.87 16.57 -17.53
C GLN A 249 1.16 17.60 -16.45
N ARG A 250 0.63 17.42 -15.23
CA ARG A 250 0.83 18.35 -14.12
C ARG A 250 2.28 18.35 -13.62
N ILE A 251 2.89 17.18 -13.50
CA ILE A 251 4.30 17.06 -13.12
C ILE A 251 5.19 17.74 -14.15
N GLN A 252 4.95 17.52 -15.45
CA GLN A 252 5.67 18.18 -16.52
C GLN A 252 5.50 19.72 -16.50
N GLN A 253 4.32 20.21 -16.12
CA GLN A 253 4.10 21.63 -15.95
C GLN A 253 4.94 22.19 -14.79
N ILE A 254 4.98 21.50 -13.64
CA ILE A 254 5.82 21.87 -12.49
C ILE A 254 7.31 21.86 -12.90
N GLN A 255 7.75 20.85 -13.65
CA GLN A 255 9.13 20.79 -14.17
C GLN A 255 9.50 22.01 -15.01
N LYS A 256 8.60 22.44 -15.90
CA LYS A 256 8.83 23.66 -16.72
C LYS A 256 8.91 24.92 -15.85
N GLU A 257 8.01 25.07 -14.90
CA GLU A 257 7.96 26.23 -14.00
C GLU A 257 9.19 26.34 -13.08
N THR A 258 9.76 25.19 -12.70
CA THR A 258 10.91 25.11 -11.79
C THR A 258 12.25 24.98 -12.51
N GLY A 259 12.27 24.89 -13.84
CA GLY A 259 13.49 24.69 -14.62
C GLY A 259 14.05 23.25 -14.55
N ALA A 260 13.24 22.28 -14.12
CA ALA A 260 13.62 20.88 -13.97
C ALA A 260 13.20 20.00 -15.17
N SER A 261 13.14 20.55 -16.38
CA SER A 261 12.66 19.85 -17.58
C SER A 261 13.53 18.65 -18.00
N ASP A 262 14.78 18.61 -17.56
CA ASP A 262 15.70 17.49 -17.82
C ASP A 262 15.51 16.30 -16.85
N LEU A 263 14.72 16.47 -15.80
CA LEU A 263 14.40 15.39 -14.87
C LEU A 263 13.45 14.40 -15.55
N SER A 264 13.97 13.23 -15.90
CA SER A 264 13.18 12.15 -16.49
C SER A 264 12.58 11.25 -15.42
N PHE A 265 11.37 10.76 -15.64
CA PHE A 265 10.72 9.77 -14.78
C PHE A 265 9.70 8.96 -15.59
N LYS A 266 9.41 7.77 -15.14
CA LYS A 266 8.32 6.94 -15.64
C LYS A 266 7.21 6.93 -14.59
N LEU A 267 5.95 7.17 -15.00
CA LEU A 267 4.78 7.06 -14.13
C LEU A 267 3.91 5.90 -14.59
N GLU A 268 3.67 4.93 -13.71
CA GLU A 268 2.86 3.75 -14.00
C GLU A 268 1.78 3.54 -12.94
N ILE A 269 0.78 2.77 -13.31
CA ILE A 269 -0.27 2.31 -12.39
C ILE A 269 0.09 0.89 -11.94
N CYS A 270 0.03 0.63 -10.63
CA CYS A 270 0.26 -0.69 -10.05
C CYS A 270 -0.68 -1.74 -10.66
N HIS A 271 -0.15 -2.91 -10.91
CA HIS A 271 -0.84 -3.98 -11.63
C HIS A 271 -1.78 -4.79 -10.73
N PHE A 272 -1.31 -5.16 -9.51
CA PHE A 272 -1.94 -6.21 -8.70
C PHE A 272 -3.17 -5.79 -7.88
N ARG A 273 -3.42 -4.49 -7.71
CA ARG A 273 -4.63 -3.98 -7.03
C ARG A 273 -4.90 -4.67 -5.68
N SER A 274 -6.02 -5.44 -5.60
CA SER A 274 -6.44 -6.11 -4.36
C SER A 274 -5.55 -7.28 -3.94
N ASP A 275 -4.74 -7.83 -4.84
CA ASP A 275 -3.85 -8.96 -4.60
C ASP A 275 -2.42 -8.51 -4.25
N ALA A 276 -2.12 -7.21 -4.37
CA ALA A 276 -0.79 -6.66 -4.17
C ALA A 276 -0.16 -7.03 -2.82
N ASN A 277 -0.93 -6.90 -1.73
CA ASN A 277 -0.43 -7.19 -0.39
C ASN A 277 -0.11 -8.67 -0.19
N LEU A 278 -0.96 -9.56 -0.72
CA LEU A 278 -0.73 -11.00 -0.66
C LEU A 278 0.52 -11.41 -1.44
N LEU A 279 0.67 -10.94 -2.68
CA LEU A 279 1.84 -11.22 -3.53
C LEU A 279 3.12 -10.58 -2.98
N GLY A 280 3.01 -9.38 -2.41
CA GLY A 280 4.15 -8.72 -1.79
C GLY A 280 4.63 -9.41 -0.51
N ALA A 281 3.72 -9.92 0.30
CA ALA A 281 4.08 -10.75 1.44
C ALA A 281 4.83 -12.02 1.00
N VAL A 282 4.37 -12.67 -0.08
CA VAL A 282 5.08 -13.80 -0.71
C VAL A 282 6.48 -13.38 -1.18
N SER A 283 6.61 -12.26 -1.88
CA SER A 283 7.90 -11.72 -2.31
C SER A 283 8.84 -11.49 -1.12
N LYS A 284 8.32 -10.94 -0.01
CA LYS A 284 9.08 -10.78 1.24
C LYS A 284 9.53 -12.13 1.80
N PHE A 285 8.64 -13.13 1.83
CA PHE A 285 8.96 -14.47 2.30
C PHE A 285 10.08 -15.10 1.47
N MET A 286 9.96 -15.09 0.15
CA MET A 286 10.97 -15.64 -0.76
C MET A 286 12.34 -14.98 -0.59
N SER A 287 12.38 -13.67 -0.37
CA SER A 287 13.62 -12.94 -0.11
C SER A 287 14.22 -13.21 1.28
N THR A 288 13.38 -13.53 2.26
CA THR A 288 13.81 -13.85 3.64
C THR A 288 14.32 -15.30 3.74
N PHE A 289 13.73 -16.21 2.99
CA PHE A 289 14.01 -17.65 3.02
C PHE A 289 14.36 -18.19 1.62
N PRO A 290 15.49 -17.76 1.02
CA PRO A 290 15.82 -18.08 -0.39
C PRO A 290 16.14 -19.55 -0.65
N ASN A 291 16.29 -20.36 0.40
CA ASN A 291 16.63 -21.79 0.29
C ASN A 291 15.46 -22.73 0.60
N LEU A 292 14.25 -22.20 0.86
CA LEU A 292 13.01 -22.96 0.96
C LEU A 292 12.32 -23.02 -0.41
#